data_05d1260ac26c7ab8fcc7b4b8f18b806c
#
_entry.id   05d1260ac26c7ab8fcc7b4b8f18b806c
#
_cell.length_a   1.000
_cell.length_b   1.000
_cell.length_c   1.000
_cell.angle_alpha   90.00
_cell.angle_beta   90.00
_cell.angle_gamma   90.00
#
_symmetry.space_group_name_H-M   'P 1'
#
loop_
_entity.id
_entity.type
_entity.pdbx_description
1 polymer ?
#
loop_
_entity_poly.entity_id
_entity_poly.type
_entity_poly.pdbx_seq_one_letter_code
_entity_poly.pdbx_strand_id
1 'polypeptide(L)'
;MRKVLYLLVVLVCSAAAAFGQKASEGSLFAVGEKGNDLGACPLKTTAVKTDVSGFLARVNVRQEFQNSFAEPIEAVYVFPLSQNGAVDRMTMTVGSRVIRGRIMKREEARKTYEAARSEGRTASLLDQERVNIFTQSVANIMPGETVVVEISYIETLKYEDGAYEFVFPMTIGPRYIPGGVKDAAKISPPIAQTRNGSDISIEVNLNAGVPVEDIRSTSHDIDRADLSPGSSRVTLRGEKTIPNKDFILRYDVTGKRIEDALLTHRDERGGFFTLILQPPDMPAAEDRTPKEIVFVLDTSGSMEGFPIEKAKEAMKLSLDGLYPEDTFNIITFAGDTAILFEKPVAATRANLNAAQAFLAERRGYGGTEMMK
;
A
#
# COMPACT_ATOMS: atom_id res chain seq x y z
N MET A 1 -38.62 32.25 19.34
CA MET A 1 -38.60 31.22 18.30
C MET A 1 -37.27 31.04 17.55
N ARG A 2 -36.24 31.82 17.80
CA ARG A 2 -34.90 31.71 17.14
C ARG A 2 -33.89 30.77 17.82
N LYS A 3 -34.14 30.34 19.06
CA LYS A 3 -33.21 29.50 19.85
C LYS A 3 -33.46 27.98 19.73
N VAL A 4 -34.63 27.58 19.23
CA VAL A 4 -34.98 26.16 19.05
C VAL A 4 -34.42 25.57 17.72
N LEU A 5 -34.17 26.44 16.73
CA LEU A 5 -33.65 26.01 15.42
C LEU A 5 -32.15 25.65 15.44
N TYR A 6 -31.37 26.22 16.37
CA TYR A 6 -29.95 25.91 16.52
C TYR A 6 -29.67 24.56 17.23
N LEU A 7 -30.63 24.08 18.04
CA LEU A 7 -30.48 22.79 18.73
C LEU A 7 -30.72 21.61 17.81
N LEU A 8 -31.51 21.77 16.78
CA LEU A 8 -31.83 20.68 15.81
C LEU A 8 -30.70 20.47 14.77
N VAL A 9 -29.93 21.50 14.42
CA VAL A 9 -28.82 21.42 13.46
C VAL A 9 -27.58 20.80 14.13
N VAL A 10 -27.38 20.97 15.43
CA VAL A 10 -26.26 20.36 16.16
C VAL A 10 -26.49 18.87 16.44
N LEU A 11 -27.75 18.42 16.53
CA LEU A 11 -28.09 17.01 16.80
C LEU A 11 -27.91 16.11 15.54
N VAL A 12 -28.01 16.68 14.33
CA VAL A 12 -27.82 15.92 13.09
C VAL A 12 -26.34 15.74 12.73
N CYS A 13 -25.45 16.66 13.15
CA CYS A 13 -24.01 16.52 12.94
C CYS A 13 -23.32 15.57 13.94
N SER A 14 -23.95 15.26 15.07
CA SER A 14 -23.37 14.34 16.07
C SER A 14 -23.67 12.86 15.80
N ALA A 15 -24.65 12.54 14.95
CA ALA A 15 -24.97 11.16 14.57
C ALA A 15 -23.97 10.58 13.53
N ALA A 16 -23.35 11.42 12.71
CA ALA A 16 -22.36 10.97 11.70
C ALA A 16 -21.01 10.56 12.33
N ALA A 17 -20.71 10.94 13.56
CA ALA A 17 -19.45 10.61 14.24
C ALA A 17 -19.42 9.22 14.90
N ALA A 18 -20.55 8.53 15.02
CA ALA A 18 -20.65 7.24 15.70
C ALA A 18 -20.42 6.02 14.80
N PHE A 19 -20.48 6.17 13.45
CA PHE A 19 -20.32 5.06 12.51
C PHE A 19 -18.86 4.63 12.27
N GLY A 20 -17.88 5.36 12.79
CA GLY A 20 -16.45 5.12 12.49
C GLY A 20 -15.77 3.98 13.27
N GLN A 21 -16.45 3.18 14.09
CA GLN A 21 -15.75 2.37 15.10
C GLN A 21 -16.03 0.84 15.11
N LYS A 22 -16.78 0.27 14.16
CA LYS A 22 -17.16 -1.15 14.23
C LYS A 22 -16.96 -1.98 12.97
N ALA A 23 -16.23 -1.51 11.97
CA ALA A 23 -16.09 -2.24 10.73
C ALA A 23 -14.87 -3.17 10.72
N SER A 24 -15.07 -4.45 10.45
CA SER A 24 -14.06 -5.47 10.10
C SER A 24 -14.34 -6.03 8.72
N GLU A 25 -13.33 -6.34 7.92
CA GLU A 25 -13.34 -7.06 6.62
C GLU A 25 -14.29 -6.54 5.52
N GLY A 26 -14.75 -5.33 5.55
CA GLY A 26 -15.91 -4.93 4.77
C GLY A 26 -17.20 -5.30 5.51
N SER A 27 -17.98 -4.31 5.88
CA SER A 27 -19.18 -4.48 6.71
C SER A 27 -20.36 -3.77 6.08
N LEU A 28 -21.54 -4.35 6.24
CA LEU A 28 -22.80 -3.78 5.82
C LEU A 28 -23.59 -3.38 7.07
N PHE A 29 -23.72 -2.08 7.33
CA PHE A 29 -24.46 -1.54 8.47
C PHE A 29 -25.88 -1.20 8.09
N ALA A 30 -26.84 -1.73 8.85
CA ALA A 30 -28.25 -1.52 8.62
C ALA A 30 -28.78 -0.27 9.34
N VAL A 31 -29.57 0.51 8.62
CA VAL A 31 -30.31 1.67 9.12
C VAL A 31 -31.79 1.40 8.90
N GLY A 32 -32.60 1.46 9.95
CA GLY A 32 -34.04 1.26 9.87
C GLY A 32 -34.77 2.44 9.24
N GLU A 33 -36.04 2.27 8.91
CA GLU A 33 -36.89 3.30 8.26
C GLU A 33 -36.93 4.65 9.01
N LYS A 34 -36.76 4.63 10.32
CA LYS A 34 -36.71 5.82 11.17
C LYS A 34 -35.33 6.45 11.33
N GLY A 35 -34.32 5.94 10.57
CA GLY A 35 -32.93 6.40 10.66
C GLY A 35 -32.19 5.86 11.89
N ASN A 36 -32.72 4.88 12.60
CA ASN A 36 -32.09 4.25 13.75
C ASN A 36 -31.05 3.20 13.30
N ASP A 37 -29.90 3.15 13.98
CA ASP A 37 -28.89 2.12 13.75
C ASP A 37 -29.41 0.75 14.25
N LEU A 38 -29.49 -0.21 13.35
CA LEU A 38 -29.90 -1.59 13.64
C LEU A 38 -28.70 -2.51 13.82
N GLY A 39 -27.49 -2.05 13.57
CA GLY A 39 -26.26 -2.81 13.64
C GLY A 39 -25.81 -3.39 12.30
N ALA A 40 -24.85 -4.32 12.33
CA ALA A 40 -24.29 -4.91 11.12
C ALA A 40 -25.14 -6.07 10.60
N CYS A 41 -25.34 -6.12 9.28
CA CYS A 41 -25.87 -7.30 8.60
C CYS A 41 -24.84 -8.44 8.70
N PRO A 42 -25.28 -9.69 8.96
CA PRO A 42 -24.39 -10.83 9.00
C PRO A 42 -23.67 -11.04 7.67
N LEU A 43 -22.33 -11.06 7.70
CA LEU A 43 -21.49 -11.50 6.60
C LEU A 43 -21.52 -13.03 6.55
N LYS A 44 -21.86 -13.60 5.41
CA LYS A 44 -21.94 -15.05 5.18
C LYS A 44 -20.64 -15.58 4.61
N THR A 45 -20.15 -14.97 3.53
CA THR A 45 -18.95 -15.42 2.84
C THR A 45 -18.13 -14.25 2.32
N THR A 46 -16.81 -14.42 2.29
CA THR A 46 -15.88 -13.57 1.59
C THR A 46 -15.03 -14.43 0.65
N ALA A 47 -15.04 -14.11 -0.64
CA ALA A 47 -14.17 -14.75 -1.63
C ALA A 47 -13.24 -13.70 -2.23
N VAL A 48 -11.95 -13.93 -2.15
CA VAL A 48 -10.90 -13.05 -2.69
C VAL A 48 -10.15 -13.78 -3.78
N LYS A 49 -10.14 -13.21 -4.99
CA LYS A 49 -9.31 -13.68 -6.10
C LYS A 49 -8.38 -12.57 -6.53
N THR A 50 -7.09 -12.86 -6.50
CA THR A 50 -6.04 -11.92 -6.86
C THR A 50 -5.22 -12.46 -8.02
N ASP A 51 -5.06 -11.65 -9.05
CA ASP A 51 -4.15 -11.91 -10.16
C ASP A 51 -2.99 -10.94 -10.08
N VAL A 52 -1.80 -11.45 -9.81
CA VAL A 52 -0.54 -10.70 -9.75
C VAL A 52 0.16 -10.82 -11.09
N SER A 53 0.53 -9.67 -11.67
CA SER A 53 1.30 -9.57 -12.90
C SER A 53 2.48 -8.62 -12.66
N GLY A 54 3.68 -9.19 -12.53
CA GLY A 54 4.87 -8.47 -12.10
C GLY A 54 4.68 -7.88 -10.69
N PHE A 55 4.63 -6.55 -10.62
CA PHE A 55 4.46 -5.79 -9.37
C PHE A 55 3.04 -5.23 -9.18
N LEU A 56 2.10 -5.59 -10.06
CA LEU A 56 0.71 -5.15 -9.99
C LEU A 56 -0.19 -6.31 -9.57
N ALA A 57 -1.06 -6.07 -8.61
CA ALA A 57 -2.11 -6.99 -8.20
C ALA A 57 -3.48 -6.45 -8.60
N ARG A 58 -4.28 -7.26 -9.27
CA ARG A 58 -5.72 -7.05 -9.46
C ARG A 58 -6.46 -7.92 -8.48
N VAL A 59 -7.19 -7.30 -7.58
CA VAL A 59 -7.91 -7.98 -6.52
C VAL A 59 -9.41 -7.90 -6.79
N ASN A 60 -10.09 -9.03 -6.79
CA ASN A 60 -11.53 -9.14 -6.89
C ASN A 60 -12.06 -9.72 -5.58
N VAL A 61 -12.91 -8.96 -4.90
CA VAL A 61 -13.53 -9.33 -3.63
C VAL A 61 -15.02 -9.51 -3.84
N ARG A 62 -15.57 -10.66 -3.46
CA ARG A 62 -17.00 -10.94 -3.42
C ARG A 62 -17.41 -11.23 -2.00
N GLN A 63 -18.33 -10.44 -1.47
CA GLN A 63 -18.89 -10.61 -0.13
C GLN A 63 -20.41 -10.81 -0.22
N GLU A 64 -20.93 -11.68 0.64
CA GLU A 64 -22.34 -11.97 0.71
C GLU A 64 -22.86 -11.70 2.12
N PHE A 65 -23.88 -10.83 2.19
CA PHE A 65 -24.57 -10.44 3.42
C PHE A 65 -26.05 -10.83 3.33
N GLN A 66 -26.72 -10.86 4.48
CA GLN A 66 -28.14 -11.11 4.55
C GLN A 66 -28.82 -10.07 5.45
N ASN A 67 -29.95 -9.52 5.01
CA ASN A 67 -30.83 -8.79 5.90
C ASN A 67 -31.54 -9.76 6.84
N SER A 68 -31.05 -9.83 8.07
CA SER A 68 -31.62 -10.68 9.14
C SER A 68 -32.67 -9.94 9.99
N PHE A 69 -32.92 -8.67 9.70
CA PHE A 69 -33.91 -7.86 10.41
C PHE A 69 -35.33 -8.15 9.89
N ALA A 70 -36.33 -7.91 10.74
CA ALA A 70 -37.73 -8.16 10.41
C ALA A 70 -38.38 -7.04 9.56
N GLU A 71 -37.66 -5.96 9.26
CA GLU A 71 -38.10 -4.80 8.51
C GLU A 71 -37.20 -4.53 7.29
N PRO A 72 -37.70 -3.80 6.27
CA PRO A 72 -36.87 -3.28 5.20
C PRO A 72 -35.80 -2.34 5.76
N ILE A 73 -34.58 -2.43 5.26
CA ILE A 73 -33.48 -1.62 5.72
C ILE A 73 -32.86 -0.79 4.61
N GLU A 74 -32.27 0.33 4.99
CA GLU A 74 -31.17 0.93 4.26
C GLU A 74 -29.85 0.38 4.84
N ALA A 75 -28.81 0.26 4.02
CA ALA A 75 -27.54 -0.21 4.51
C ALA A 75 -26.38 0.60 3.95
N VAL A 76 -25.35 0.76 4.77
CA VAL A 76 -24.09 1.40 4.39
C VAL A 76 -23.01 0.32 4.38
N TYR A 77 -22.48 0.05 3.19
CA TYR A 77 -21.34 -0.83 3.01
C TYR A 77 -20.04 -0.06 3.21
N VAL A 78 -19.16 -0.57 4.04
CA VAL A 78 -17.85 0.02 4.37
C VAL A 78 -16.78 -0.99 4.02
N PHE A 79 -15.82 -0.63 3.20
CA PHE A 79 -14.73 -1.50 2.76
C PHE A 79 -13.35 -0.88 2.99
N PRO A 80 -12.41 -1.60 3.66
CA PRO A 80 -11.03 -1.17 3.78
C PRO A 80 -10.26 -1.47 2.49
N LEU A 81 -9.46 -0.52 2.04
CA LEU A 81 -8.59 -0.68 0.89
C LEU A 81 -7.13 -0.56 1.31
N SER A 82 -6.21 -1.20 0.58
CA SER A 82 -4.78 -0.96 0.75
C SER A 82 -4.43 0.50 0.41
N GLN A 83 -3.34 1.03 0.98
CA GLN A 83 -2.94 2.44 0.76
C GLN A 83 -2.65 2.76 -0.71
N ASN A 84 -2.20 1.75 -1.46
CA ASN A 84 -1.83 1.88 -2.88
C ASN A 84 -2.91 1.31 -3.81
N GLY A 85 -4.09 1.01 -3.27
CA GLY A 85 -5.20 0.41 -4.02
C GLY A 85 -6.08 1.47 -4.67
N ALA A 86 -6.50 1.21 -5.91
CA ALA A 86 -7.46 2.02 -6.66
C ALA A 86 -8.62 1.14 -7.13
N VAL A 87 -9.84 1.45 -6.68
CA VAL A 87 -11.06 0.73 -7.12
C VAL A 87 -11.34 1.07 -8.58
N ASP A 88 -11.47 0.04 -9.41
CA ASP A 88 -11.82 0.18 -10.82
C ASP A 88 -13.23 -0.31 -11.16
N ARG A 89 -13.82 -1.15 -10.30
CA ARG A 89 -15.18 -1.65 -10.49
C ARG A 89 -15.85 -1.96 -9.16
N MET A 90 -17.13 -1.67 -9.09
CA MET A 90 -17.99 -2.12 -8.00
C MET A 90 -19.38 -2.48 -8.53
N THR A 91 -19.92 -3.59 -8.04
CA THR A 91 -21.28 -4.05 -8.32
C THR A 91 -21.92 -4.50 -7.01
N MET A 92 -23.16 -4.12 -6.78
CA MET A 92 -23.95 -4.60 -5.67
C MET A 92 -25.24 -5.23 -6.23
N THR A 93 -25.51 -6.45 -5.81
CA THR A 93 -26.72 -7.18 -6.19
C THR A 93 -27.59 -7.39 -4.96
N VAL A 94 -28.85 -6.96 -5.01
CA VAL A 94 -29.84 -7.10 -3.94
C VAL A 94 -31.04 -7.82 -4.49
N GLY A 95 -31.24 -9.08 -4.11
CA GLY A 95 -32.24 -9.94 -4.75
C GLY A 95 -32.01 -10.02 -6.27
N SER A 96 -32.96 -9.54 -7.07
CA SER A 96 -32.83 -9.48 -8.54
C SER A 96 -32.29 -8.14 -9.08
N ARG A 97 -32.05 -7.16 -8.21
CA ARG A 97 -31.59 -5.81 -8.60
C ARG A 97 -30.05 -5.77 -8.66
N VAL A 98 -29.51 -5.27 -9.77
CA VAL A 98 -28.08 -5.08 -9.96
C VAL A 98 -27.74 -3.60 -10.05
N ILE A 99 -26.95 -3.12 -9.11
CA ILE A 99 -26.48 -1.74 -9.01
C ILE A 99 -25.01 -1.73 -9.43
N ARG A 100 -24.67 -1.01 -10.49
CA ARG A 100 -23.30 -0.88 -10.98
C ARG A 100 -22.73 0.47 -10.62
N GLY A 101 -21.58 0.47 -9.96
CA GLY A 101 -20.81 1.68 -9.68
C GLY A 101 -20.28 2.32 -10.96
N ARG A 102 -20.27 3.65 -11.01
CA ARG A 102 -19.61 4.44 -12.05
C ARG A 102 -18.53 5.29 -11.40
N ILE A 103 -17.33 5.20 -11.92
CA ILE A 103 -16.23 6.07 -11.49
C ILE A 103 -16.45 7.44 -12.11
N MET A 104 -16.54 8.47 -11.27
CA MET A 104 -16.76 9.86 -11.66
C MET A 104 -15.90 10.76 -10.80
N LYS A 105 -15.67 11.99 -11.25
CA LYS A 105 -15.09 13.02 -10.37
C LYS A 105 -16.03 13.26 -9.18
N ARG A 106 -15.47 13.46 -8.00
CA ARG A 106 -16.22 13.56 -6.72
C ARG A 106 -17.39 14.55 -6.80
N GLU A 107 -17.16 15.72 -7.40
CA GLU A 107 -18.21 16.76 -7.56
C GLU A 107 -19.35 16.33 -8.50
N GLU A 108 -19.02 15.64 -9.60
CA GLU A 108 -20.02 15.12 -10.53
C GLU A 108 -20.81 13.96 -9.92
N ALA A 109 -20.14 13.07 -9.19
CA ALA A 109 -20.77 11.97 -8.48
C ALA A 109 -21.79 12.49 -7.47
N ARG A 110 -21.43 13.52 -6.68
CA ARG A 110 -22.32 14.14 -5.70
C ARG A 110 -23.53 14.79 -6.34
N LYS A 111 -23.36 15.56 -7.42
CA LYS A 111 -24.47 16.16 -8.18
C LYS A 111 -25.42 15.10 -8.74
N THR A 112 -24.86 14.03 -9.31
CA THR A 112 -25.65 12.92 -9.87
C THR A 112 -26.45 12.20 -8.78
N TYR A 113 -25.85 12.00 -7.60
CA TYR A 113 -26.52 11.38 -6.46
C TYR A 113 -27.68 12.26 -5.93
N GLU A 114 -27.42 13.57 -5.72
CA GLU A 114 -28.43 14.50 -5.22
C GLU A 114 -29.62 14.62 -6.20
N ALA A 115 -29.35 14.65 -7.51
CA ALA A 115 -30.41 14.65 -8.54
C ALA A 115 -31.25 13.36 -8.50
N ALA A 116 -30.60 12.19 -8.46
CA ALA A 116 -31.31 10.91 -8.40
C ALA A 116 -32.14 10.76 -7.11
N ARG A 117 -31.61 11.25 -5.96
CA ARG A 117 -32.35 11.25 -4.70
C ARG A 117 -33.56 12.16 -4.73
N SER A 118 -33.46 13.37 -5.32
CA SER A 118 -34.58 14.30 -5.45
C SER A 118 -35.68 13.79 -6.36
N GLU A 119 -35.36 12.92 -7.32
CA GLU A 119 -36.30 12.26 -8.22
C GLU A 119 -36.89 10.95 -7.65
N GLY A 120 -36.58 10.61 -6.39
CA GLY A 120 -37.07 9.38 -5.74
C GLY A 120 -36.48 8.08 -6.32
N ARG A 121 -35.42 8.18 -7.14
CA ARG A 121 -34.72 7.01 -7.68
C ARG A 121 -33.77 6.43 -6.64
N THR A 122 -33.65 5.12 -6.59
CA THR A 122 -32.63 4.45 -5.78
C THR A 122 -31.25 4.81 -6.33
N ALA A 123 -30.51 5.61 -5.59
CA ALA A 123 -29.15 6.01 -5.95
C ALA A 123 -28.20 5.58 -4.86
N SER A 124 -26.99 5.24 -5.27
CA SER A 124 -25.90 4.85 -4.38
C SER A 124 -24.68 5.70 -4.72
N LEU A 125 -24.08 6.29 -3.70
CA LEU A 125 -22.85 7.05 -3.82
C LEU A 125 -21.72 6.30 -3.09
N LEU A 126 -20.69 5.90 -3.84
CA LEU A 126 -19.43 5.44 -3.25
C LEU A 126 -18.58 6.66 -2.98
N ASP A 127 -18.37 6.99 -1.73
CA ASP A 127 -17.48 8.10 -1.32
C ASP A 127 -16.27 7.56 -0.57
N GLN A 128 -15.12 8.16 -0.79
CA GLN A 128 -13.90 7.89 -0.04
C GLN A 128 -13.84 8.85 1.14
N GLU A 129 -14.31 8.41 2.30
CA GLU A 129 -14.32 9.24 3.51
C GLU A 129 -12.92 9.48 4.08
N ARG A 130 -12.04 8.48 3.93
CA ARG A 130 -10.62 8.54 4.31
C ARG A 130 -9.79 7.86 3.23
N VAL A 131 -8.48 8.06 3.23
CA VAL A 131 -7.55 7.54 2.21
C VAL A 131 -7.74 6.02 1.95
N ASN A 132 -8.25 5.27 2.91
CA ASN A 132 -8.35 3.80 2.84
C ASN A 132 -9.72 3.24 3.20
N ILE A 133 -10.78 4.06 3.20
CA ILE A 133 -12.13 3.59 3.55
C ILE A 133 -13.12 4.10 2.51
N PHE A 134 -13.82 3.15 1.89
CA PHE A 134 -14.89 3.40 0.94
C PHE A 134 -16.23 3.09 1.60
N THR A 135 -17.22 3.94 1.38
CA THR A 135 -18.59 3.76 1.87
C THR A 135 -19.58 3.81 0.73
N GLN A 136 -20.52 2.90 0.73
CA GLN A 136 -21.63 2.89 -0.24
C GLN A 136 -22.95 2.61 0.45
N SER A 137 -23.95 3.49 0.24
CA SER A 137 -25.29 3.32 0.75
C SER A 137 -26.18 2.62 -0.26
N VAL A 138 -27.07 1.75 0.20
CA VAL A 138 -28.10 1.07 -0.58
C VAL A 138 -29.39 1.03 0.22
N ALA A 139 -30.51 1.31 -0.43
CA ALA A 139 -31.82 1.35 0.20
C ALA A 139 -32.73 0.20 -0.26
N ASN A 140 -33.82 -0.03 0.49
CA ASN A 140 -34.87 -0.99 0.18
C ASN A 140 -34.38 -2.44 0.07
N ILE A 141 -33.64 -2.91 1.09
CA ILE A 141 -33.29 -4.31 1.25
C ILE A 141 -34.36 -4.98 2.11
N MET A 142 -35.15 -5.89 1.51
CA MET A 142 -36.25 -6.54 2.21
C MET A 142 -35.77 -7.57 3.23
N PRO A 143 -36.57 -7.92 4.26
CA PRO A 143 -36.25 -8.99 5.20
C PRO A 143 -35.90 -10.29 4.49
N GLY A 144 -34.77 -10.90 4.89
CA GLY A 144 -34.28 -12.15 4.32
C GLY A 144 -33.56 -12.02 2.98
N GLU A 145 -33.56 -10.83 2.32
CA GLU A 145 -32.80 -10.64 1.08
C GLU A 145 -31.31 -10.76 1.27
N THR A 146 -30.67 -11.33 0.27
CA THR A 146 -29.22 -11.41 0.17
C THR A 146 -28.67 -10.20 -0.58
N VAL A 147 -27.60 -9.62 -0.05
CA VAL A 147 -26.83 -8.55 -0.66
C VAL A 147 -25.45 -9.10 -1.03
N VAL A 148 -25.15 -9.12 -2.32
CA VAL A 148 -23.84 -9.50 -2.84
C VAL A 148 -23.10 -8.25 -3.29
N VAL A 149 -21.92 -8.03 -2.71
CA VAL A 149 -21.02 -6.93 -3.08
C VAL A 149 -19.80 -7.49 -3.78
N GLU A 150 -19.51 -6.98 -4.97
CA GLU A 150 -18.33 -7.32 -5.75
C GLU A 150 -17.53 -6.05 -6.00
N ILE A 151 -16.28 -6.04 -5.53
CA ILE A 151 -15.33 -4.95 -5.72
C ILE A 151 -14.10 -5.48 -6.45
N SER A 152 -13.65 -4.72 -7.45
CA SER A 152 -12.35 -4.92 -8.07
C SER A 152 -11.49 -3.68 -7.85
N TYR A 153 -10.23 -3.91 -7.51
CA TYR A 153 -9.24 -2.85 -7.39
C TYR A 153 -7.87 -3.32 -7.88
N ILE A 154 -7.03 -2.35 -8.23
CA ILE A 154 -5.64 -2.57 -8.63
C ILE A 154 -4.76 -1.92 -7.60
N GLU A 155 -3.69 -2.60 -7.21
CA GLU A 155 -2.67 -2.04 -6.33
C GLU A 155 -1.26 -2.34 -6.84
N THR A 156 -0.36 -1.42 -6.53
CA THR A 156 1.08 -1.63 -6.70
C THR A 156 1.62 -2.30 -5.46
N LEU A 157 2.25 -3.46 -5.64
CA LEU A 157 2.82 -4.22 -4.53
C LEU A 157 4.06 -3.50 -3.97
N LYS A 158 4.21 -3.59 -2.66
CA LYS A 158 5.41 -3.09 -1.98
C LYS A 158 6.57 -4.02 -2.31
N TYR A 159 7.69 -3.42 -2.74
CA TYR A 159 8.98 -4.11 -2.91
C TYR A 159 9.93 -3.69 -1.80
N GLU A 160 10.53 -4.63 -1.11
CA GLU A 160 11.48 -4.39 -0.03
C GLU A 160 12.39 -5.61 0.14
N ASP A 161 13.69 -5.38 0.21
CA ASP A 161 14.70 -6.41 0.46
C ASP A 161 14.59 -7.64 -0.47
N GLY A 162 14.44 -7.41 -1.78
CA GLY A 162 14.38 -8.47 -2.78
C GLY A 162 13.04 -9.21 -2.90
N ALA A 163 12.02 -8.78 -2.16
CA ALA A 163 10.72 -9.43 -2.11
C ALA A 163 9.57 -8.47 -2.39
N TYR A 164 8.51 -8.98 -2.99
CA TYR A 164 7.22 -8.30 -3.06
C TYR A 164 6.30 -8.78 -1.94
N GLU A 165 5.44 -7.87 -1.49
CA GLU A 165 4.45 -8.15 -0.46
C GLU A 165 3.04 -7.77 -0.93
N PHE A 166 2.13 -8.75 -0.91
CA PHE A 166 0.70 -8.56 -1.10
C PHE A 166 -0.01 -8.63 0.25
N VAL A 167 -0.81 -7.61 0.59
CA VAL A 167 -1.56 -7.53 1.84
C VAL A 167 -3.05 -7.39 1.54
N PHE A 168 -3.85 -8.38 1.94
CA PHE A 168 -5.30 -8.27 1.93
C PHE A 168 -5.79 -7.93 3.35
N PRO A 169 -6.38 -6.73 3.56
CA PRO A 169 -6.86 -6.33 4.88
C PRO A 169 -8.13 -7.09 5.24
N MET A 170 -8.06 -7.88 6.31
CA MET A 170 -9.21 -8.62 6.86
C MET A 170 -9.82 -7.94 8.08
N THR A 171 -9.14 -6.96 8.67
CA THR A 171 -9.63 -6.24 9.85
C THR A 171 -9.58 -4.73 9.63
N ILE A 172 -10.65 -4.04 10.03
CA ILE A 172 -10.63 -2.58 10.17
C ILE A 172 -10.36 -2.29 11.65
N GLY A 173 -9.10 -2.06 11.97
CA GLY A 173 -8.68 -1.53 13.27
C GLY A 173 -7.63 -0.46 13.05
N PRO A 174 -7.38 0.42 14.03
CA PRO A 174 -6.23 1.30 13.93
C PRO A 174 -4.97 0.43 13.91
N ARG A 175 -4.31 0.36 12.76
CA ARG A 175 -3.06 -0.42 12.54
C ARG A 175 -1.89 0.11 13.37
N TYR A 176 -2.04 1.30 13.94
CA TYR A 176 -1.05 1.93 14.80
C TYR A 176 -1.75 2.79 15.86
N ILE A 177 -1.59 2.40 17.12
CA ILE A 177 -1.97 3.23 18.28
C ILE A 177 -0.67 3.85 18.78
N PRO A 178 -0.43 5.18 18.60
CA PRO A 178 0.71 5.83 19.23
C PRO A 178 0.63 5.64 20.75
N GLY A 179 1.73 5.22 21.37
CA GLY A 179 1.80 5.09 22.83
C GLY A 179 1.38 6.41 23.50
N GLY A 180 0.35 6.36 24.37
CA GLY A 180 -0.15 7.51 25.11
C GLY A 180 -1.61 7.90 24.87
N VAL A 181 -2.34 7.21 23.99
CA VAL A 181 -3.79 7.44 23.79
C VAL A 181 -4.58 6.79 24.92
N LYS A 182 -5.22 7.61 25.79
CA LYS A 182 -5.96 7.16 26.98
C LYS A 182 -7.19 6.29 26.67
N ASP A 183 -7.68 6.26 25.41
CA ASP A 183 -8.87 5.54 24.97
C ASP A 183 -8.55 4.38 24.01
N ALA A 184 -7.31 3.87 23.98
CA ALA A 184 -6.87 2.77 23.11
C ALA A 184 -7.80 1.54 23.16
N ALA A 185 -8.33 1.21 24.33
CA ALA A 185 -9.26 0.08 24.53
C ALA A 185 -10.64 0.29 23.88
N LYS A 186 -11.06 1.54 23.63
CA LYS A 186 -12.32 1.88 22.96
C LYS A 186 -12.21 1.87 21.43
N ILE A 187 -10.98 1.91 20.92
CA ILE A 187 -10.68 2.01 19.48
C ILE A 187 -10.21 0.66 18.90
N SER A 188 -9.86 -0.30 19.77
CA SER A 188 -9.50 -1.67 19.36
C SER A 188 -10.78 -2.51 19.27
N PRO A 189 -11.18 -3.00 18.09
CA PRO A 189 -12.28 -3.95 18.01
C PRO A 189 -11.91 -5.22 18.79
N PRO A 190 -12.87 -5.87 19.47
CA PRO A 190 -12.61 -7.13 20.15
C PRO A 190 -12.18 -8.17 19.10
N ILE A 191 -11.01 -8.77 19.30
CA ILE A 191 -10.54 -9.89 18.49
C ILE A 191 -11.51 -11.05 18.72
N ALA A 192 -12.19 -11.49 17.67
CA ALA A 192 -13.05 -12.66 17.75
C ALA A 192 -12.19 -13.89 18.02
N GLN A 193 -12.37 -14.49 19.18
CA GLN A 193 -11.68 -15.74 19.56
C GLN A 193 -12.43 -16.99 19.08
N THR A 194 -13.65 -16.81 18.59
CA THR A 194 -14.52 -17.87 18.09
C THR A 194 -15.08 -17.51 16.72
N ARG A 195 -15.32 -18.53 15.89
CA ARG A 195 -15.93 -18.39 14.56
C ARG A 195 -17.29 -17.70 14.66
N ASN A 196 -17.47 -16.58 13.96
CA ASN A 196 -18.72 -15.83 13.89
C ASN A 196 -19.58 -16.20 12.67
N GLY A 197 -19.30 -17.36 12.01
CA GLY A 197 -20.13 -17.93 10.96
C GLY A 197 -19.81 -17.45 9.53
N SER A 198 -18.85 -16.53 9.33
CA SER A 198 -18.39 -16.14 8.00
C SER A 198 -17.26 -17.05 7.53
N ASP A 199 -17.33 -17.45 6.26
CA ASP A 199 -16.27 -18.23 5.60
C ASP A 199 -15.47 -17.31 4.69
N ILE A 200 -14.13 -17.44 4.72
CA ILE A 200 -13.25 -16.70 3.83
C ILE A 200 -12.43 -17.65 2.97
N SER A 201 -12.35 -17.34 1.69
CA SER A 201 -11.44 -17.99 0.74
C SER A 201 -10.55 -16.95 0.06
N ILE A 202 -9.27 -17.25 -0.06
CA ILE A 202 -8.31 -16.40 -0.77
C ILE A 202 -7.56 -17.26 -1.77
N GLU A 203 -7.56 -16.83 -3.02
CA GLU A 203 -6.79 -17.40 -4.11
C GLU A 203 -5.93 -16.31 -4.74
N VAL A 204 -4.63 -16.56 -4.87
CA VAL A 204 -3.67 -15.66 -5.53
C VAL A 204 -3.04 -16.42 -6.70
N ASN A 205 -3.28 -15.96 -7.91
CA ASN A 205 -2.59 -16.38 -9.10
C ASN A 205 -1.38 -15.45 -9.30
N LEU A 206 -0.21 -15.94 -8.97
CA LEU A 206 1.03 -15.19 -9.06
C LEU A 206 1.69 -15.44 -10.41
N ASN A 207 2.00 -14.38 -11.14
CA ASN A 207 2.91 -14.35 -12.27
C ASN A 207 3.89 -13.18 -12.07
N ALA A 208 5.01 -13.46 -11.45
CA ALA A 208 6.03 -12.45 -11.16
C ALA A 208 6.77 -11.98 -12.42
N GLY A 209 6.70 -12.74 -13.52
CA GLY A 209 7.45 -12.50 -14.74
C GLY A 209 8.91 -12.94 -14.64
N VAL A 210 9.51 -12.89 -13.46
CA VAL A 210 10.84 -13.39 -13.12
C VAL A 210 10.75 -14.63 -12.22
N PRO A 211 11.79 -15.47 -12.10
CA PRO A 211 11.78 -16.59 -11.19
C PRO A 211 11.49 -16.17 -9.75
N VAL A 212 10.72 -16.99 -9.03
CA VAL A 212 10.38 -16.79 -7.63
C VAL A 212 11.11 -17.84 -6.80
N GLU A 213 11.95 -17.38 -5.87
CA GLU A 213 12.75 -18.27 -5.02
C GLU A 213 11.93 -18.85 -3.86
N ASP A 214 11.18 -18.00 -3.18
CA ASP A 214 10.35 -18.41 -2.04
C ASP A 214 8.98 -17.71 -2.06
N ILE A 215 7.95 -18.44 -1.62
CA ILE A 215 6.60 -17.91 -1.42
C ILE A 215 6.14 -18.34 -0.04
N ARG A 216 5.85 -17.37 0.83
CA ARG A 216 5.41 -17.63 2.19
C ARG A 216 4.35 -16.63 2.66
N SER A 217 3.52 -17.05 3.59
CA SER A 217 2.66 -16.15 4.33
C SER A 217 3.15 -16.06 5.78
N THR A 218 3.31 -14.83 6.28
CA THR A 218 3.70 -14.57 7.67
C THR A 218 2.51 -14.60 8.62
N SER A 219 1.31 -14.62 8.06
CA SER A 219 0.08 -14.45 8.83
C SER A 219 -0.81 -15.69 8.84
N HIS A 220 -0.78 -16.52 7.79
CA HIS A 220 -1.69 -17.65 7.62
C HIS A 220 -1.00 -18.86 6.98
N ASP A 221 -1.54 -20.04 7.19
CA ASP A 221 -1.15 -21.23 6.45
C ASP A 221 -1.68 -21.15 5.02
N ILE A 222 -0.85 -21.53 4.05
CA ILE A 222 -1.17 -21.52 2.63
C ILE A 222 -0.88 -22.88 1.98
N ASP A 223 -1.61 -23.16 0.90
CA ASP A 223 -1.27 -24.22 -0.05
C ASP A 223 -0.71 -23.56 -1.31
N ARG A 224 0.35 -24.15 -1.86
CA ARG A 224 1.06 -23.63 -3.03
C ARG A 224 1.09 -24.70 -4.12
N ALA A 225 0.81 -24.29 -5.35
CA ALA A 225 0.98 -25.10 -6.55
C ALA A 225 1.80 -24.29 -7.57
N ASP A 226 3.03 -24.75 -7.84
CA ASP A 226 3.92 -24.11 -8.81
C ASP A 226 3.53 -24.53 -10.23
N LEU A 227 3.36 -23.52 -11.10
CA LEU A 227 2.98 -23.70 -12.51
C LEU A 227 4.20 -23.54 -13.43
N SER A 228 5.11 -22.65 -13.07
CA SER A 228 6.40 -22.39 -13.73
C SER A 228 7.35 -21.70 -12.76
N PRO A 229 8.63 -21.49 -13.08
CA PRO A 229 9.58 -20.81 -12.18
C PRO A 229 9.14 -19.44 -11.67
N GLY A 230 8.38 -18.70 -12.50
CA GLY A 230 7.86 -17.36 -12.11
C GLY A 230 6.36 -17.32 -11.84
N SER A 231 5.68 -18.49 -11.82
CA SER A 231 4.22 -18.53 -11.71
C SER A 231 3.74 -19.61 -10.77
N SER A 232 2.88 -19.23 -9.83
CA SER A 232 2.32 -20.12 -8.81
C SER A 232 0.88 -19.77 -8.51
N ARG A 233 0.09 -20.76 -8.11
CA ARG A 233 -1.21 -20.54 -7.47
C ARG A 233 -1.06 -20.78 -5.98
N VAL A 234 -1.51 -19.79 -5.20
CA VAL A 234 -1.51 -19.83 -3.74
C VAL A 234 -2.95 -19.75 -3.24
N THR A 235 -3.32 -20.61 -2.31
CA THR A 235 -4.64 -20.60 -1.68
C THR A 235 -4.50 -20.59 -0.17
N LEU A 236 -5.42 -19.90 0.49
CA LEU A 236 -5.53 -19.94 1.95
C LEU A 236 -5.91 -21.36 2.39
N ARG A 237 -5.11 -21.94 3.28
CA ARG A 237 -5.39 -23.30 3.80
C ARG A 237 -6.48 -23.25 4.85
N GLY A 238 -7.48 -24.10 4.67
CA GLY A 238 -8.55 -24.34 5.65
C GLY A 238 -9.77 -23.45 5.46
N GLU A 239 -10.93 -24.11 5.33
CA GLU A 239 -12.25 -23.46 5.16
C GLU A 239 -12.76 -22.73 6.44
N LYS A 240 -12.02 -22.80 7.55
CA LYS A 240 -12.43 -22.29 8.87
C LYS A 240 -11.49 -21.24 9.44
N THR A 241 -10.85 -20.47 8.57
CA THR A 241 -9.95 -19.40 9.02
C THR A 241 -10.78 -18.25 9.59
N ILE A 242 -10.42 -17.81 10.79
CA ILE A 242 -11.02 -16.63 11.42
C ILE A 242 -10.32 -15.40 10.85
N PRO A 243 -11.05 -14.46 10.20
CA PRO A 243 -10.45 -13.27 9.59
C PRO A 243 -10.13 -12.21 10.66
N ASN A 244 -9.24 -12.52 11.58
CA ASN A 244 -8.85 -11.67 12.70
C ASN A 244 -7.50 -10.95 12.53
N LYS A 245 -6.83 -11.19 11.41
CA LYS A 245 -5.55 -10.56 11.04
C LYS A 245 -5.43 -10.50 9.52
N ASP A 246 -4.72 -9.50 9.00
CA ASP A 246 -4.50 -9.31 7.58
C ASP A 246 -3.82 -10.54 6.96
N PHE A 247 -4.24 -10.92 5.75
CA PHE A 247 -3.53 -11.93 4.96
C PHE A 247 -2.33 -11.26 4.30
N ILE A 248 -1.14 -11.79 4.58
CA ILE A 248 0.14 -11.27 4.07
C ILE A 248 0.82 -12.38 3.29
N LEU A 249 1.03 -12.16 2.00
CA LEU A 249 1.80 -13.04 1.12
C LEU A 249 3.06 -12.33 0.68
N ARG A 250 4.21 -12.93 0.96
CA ARG A 250 5.51 -12.43 0.53
C ARG A 250 6.13 -13.44 -0.43
N TYR A 251 6.72 -12.94 -1.52
CA TYR A 251 7.46 -13.76 -2.47
C TYR A 251 8.76 -13.07 -2.88
N ASP A 252 9.84 -13.85 -2.84
CA ASP A 252 11.20 -13.40 -3.08
C ASP A 252 11.52 -13.58 -4.57
N VAL A 253 11.99 -12.49 -5.21
CA VAL A 253 12.31 -12.46 -6.65
C VAL A 253 13.76 -12.12 -6.93
N THR A 254 14.56 -11.86 -5.89
CA THR A 254 15.98 -11.53 -6.03
C THR A 254 16.79 -12.81 -6.06
N GLY A 255 17.44 -13.06 -7.18
CA GLY A 255 18.35 -14.17 -7.39
C GLY A 255 19.82 -13.74 -7.39
N LYS A 256 20.70 -14.66 -7.84
CA LYS A 256 22.15 -14.43 -7.97
C LYS A 256 22.53 -13.70 -9.27
N ARG A 257 21.59 -13.56 -10.20
CA ARG A 257 21.80 -12.96 -11.53
C ARG A 257 20.81 -11.85 -11.77
N ILE A 258 21.10 -11.03 -12.77
CA ILE A 258 20.12 -10.10 -13.30
C ILE A 258 19.03 -10.91 -13.99
N GLU A 259 17.80 -10.75 -13.54
CA GLU A 259 16.63 -11.36 -14.17
C GLU A 259 15.82 -10.28 -14.89
N ASP A 260 15.27 -10.62 -16.04
CA ASP A 260 14.42 -9.72 -16.79
C ASP A 260 13.13 -10.40 -17.22
N ALA A 261 12.07 -9.62 -17.33
CA ALA A 261 10.79 -10.05 -17.85
C ALA A 261 10.14 -8.99 -18.72
N LEU A 262 9.50 -9.46 -19.77
CA LEU A 262 8.68 -8.64 -20.66
C LEU A 262 7.23 -9.12 -20.58
N LEU A 263 6.38 -8.34 -19.91
CA LEU A 263 4.94 -8.57 -19.88
C LEU A 263 4.29 -7.74 -20.97
N THR A 264 3.41 -8.35 -21.76
CA THR A 264 2.72 -7.69 -22.86
C THR A 264 1.21 -7.79 -22.72
N HIS A 265 0.51 -6.76 -23.15
CA HIS A 265 -0.95 -6.72 -23.22
C HIS A 265 -1.39 -6.01 -24.50
N ARG A 266 -2.47 -6.48 -25.10
CA ARG A 266 -3.10 -5.84 -26.28
C ARG A 266 -4.62 -5.75 -26.08
N ASP A 267 -5.17 -4.57 -26.30
CA ASP A 267 -6.60 -4.33 -26.33
C ASP A 267 -6.97 -3.39 -27.51
N GLU A 268 -8.20 -2.86 -27.51
CA GLU A 268 -8.70 -1.94 -28.55
C GLU A 268 -7.91 -0.61 -28.61
N ARG A 269 -7.24 -0.23 -27.54
CA ARG A 269 -6.42 1.00 -27.45
C ARG A 269 -5.02 0.81 -28.04
N GLY A 270 -4.56 -0.45 -28.23
CA GLY A 270 -3.24 -0.77 -28.78
C GLY A 270 -2.51 -1.85 -28.02
N GLY A 271 -1.20 -1.94 -28.23
CA GLY A 271 -0.28 -2.82 -27.51
C GLY A 271 0.45 -2.08 -26.39
N PHE A 272 0.61 -2.72 -25.27
CA PHE A 272 1.31 -2.23 -24.09
C PHE A 272 2.35 -3.24 -23.66
N PHE A 273 3.45 -2.78 -23.07
CA PHE A 273 4.43 -3.67 -22.46
C PHE A 273 4.94 -3.09 -21.14
N THR A 274 5.37 -3.99 -20.27
CA THR A 274 6.10 -3.66 -19.04
C THR A 274 7.40 -4.46 -19.07
N LEU A 275 8.53 -3.76 -18.98
CA LEU A 275 9.85 -4.37 -18.81
C LEU A 275 10.19 -4.34 -17.32
N ILE A 276 10.47 -5.51 -16.75
CA ILE A 276 10.93 -5.68 -15.38
C ILE A 276 12.40 -6.05 -15.45
N LEU A 277 13.26 -5.29 -14.78
CA LEU A 277 14.68 -5.60 -14.60
C LEU A 277 14.92 -5.78 -13.11
N GLN A 278 15.24 -6.99 -12.71
CA GLN A 278 15.51 -7.34 -11.32
C GLN A 278 17.02 -7.52 -11.14
N PRO A 279 17.72 -6.57 -10.48
CA PRO A 279 19.13 -6.75 -10.16
C PRO A 279 19.31 -7.82 -9.08
N PRO A 280 20.47 -8.49 -9.02
CA PRO A 280 20.80 -9.38 -7.92
C PRO A 280 20.97 -8.56 -6.62
N ASP A 281 20.84 -9.22 -5.48
CA ASP A 281 21.08 -8.62 -4.17
C ASP A 281 22.52 -8.08 -4.06
N MET A 282 23.49 -8.89 -4.50
CA MET A 282 24.89 -8.47 -4.63
C MET A 282 25.45 -8.94 -6.00
N PRO A 283 26.04 -8.02 -6.79
CA PRO A 283 26.73 -8.41 -8.03
C PRO A 283 27.88 -9.39 -7.73
N ALA A 284 27.98 -10.44 -8.54
CA ALA A 284 29.13 -11.34 -8.47
C ALA A 284 30.43 -10.58 -8.75
N ALA A 285 31.56 -11.04 -8.22
CA ALA A 285 32.84 -10.33 -8.39
C ALA A 285 33.22 -10.15 -9.87
N GLU A 286 32.90 -11.16 -10.69
CA GLU A 286 33.13 -11.14 -12.13
C GLU A 286 32.23 -10.15 -12.92
N ASP A 287 31.09 -9.76 -12.35
CA ASP A 287 30.15 -8.82 -12.97
C ASP A 287 30.43 -7.36 -12.57
N ARG A 288 31.42 -7.14 -11.71
CA ARG A 288 31.78 -5.80 -11.25
C ARG A 288 32.65 -5.09 -12.27
N THR A 289 32.17 -3.94 -12.73
CA THR A 289 32.99 -3.04 -13.56
C THR A 289 33.69 -2.04 -12.66
N PRO A 290 35.03 -1.85 -12.80
CA PRO A 290 35.76 -0.82 -12.08
C PRO A 290 35.11 0.55 -12.28
N LYS A 291 35.02 1.34 -11.23
CA LYS A 291 34.40 2.67 -11.24
C LYS A 291 35.46 3.74 -11.10
N GLU A 292 35.20 4.89 -11.71
CA GLU A 292 35.89 6.13 -11.41
C GLU A 292 34.95 7.01 -10.59
N ILE A 293 35.35 7.39 -9.37
CA ILE A 293 34.50 8.15 -8.44
C ILE A 293 35.21 9.45 -8.09
N VAL A 294 34.56 10.57 -8.34
CA VAL A 294 35.03 11.88 -7.88
C VAL A 294 34.12 12.34 -6.73
N PHE A 295 34.73 12.43 -5.54
CA PHE A 295 34.04 12.96 -4.38
C PHE A 295 34.17 14.48 -4.37
N VAL A 296 33.06 15.18 -4.22
CA VAL A 296 33.02 16.64 -4.12
C VAL A 296 32.49 17.03 -2.76
N LEU A 297 33.30 17.73 -1.96
CA LEU A 297 32.97 18.15 -0.61
C LEU A 297 32.87 19.68 -0.52
N ASP A 298 31.71 20.15 -0.10
CA ASP A 298 31.56 21.54 0.31
C ASP A 298 32.27 21.77 1.66
N THR A 299 33.17 22.74 1.68
CA THR A 299 33.90 23.17 2.88
C THR A 299 33.61 24.65 3.20
N SER A 300 32.51 25.22 2.71
CA SER A 300 32.09 26.58 3.02
C SER A 300 31.74 26.80 4.49
N GLY A 301 31.63 28.06 4.94
CA GLY A 301 31.38 28.42 6.32
C GLY A 301 30.12 27.81 6.91
N SER A 302 29.07 27.56 6.10
CA SER A 302 27.85 26.87 6.53
C SER A 302 28.05 25.42 6.95
N MET A 303 29.18 24.82 6.52
CA MET A 303 29.57 23.45 6.90
C MET A 303 30.34 23.38 8.23
N GLU A 304 30.64 24.51 8.88
CA GLU A 304 31.41 24.52 10.11
C GLU A 304 30.75 23.68 11.24
N GLY A 305 31.55 22.93 11.98
CA GLY A 305 31.12 22.11 13.12
C GLY A 305 30.50 20.78 12.70
N PHE A 306 29.26 20.50 13.11
CA PHE A 306 28.60 19.21 12.93
C PHE A 306 28.45 18.78 11.43
N PRO A 307 28.05 19.65 10.48
CA PRO A 307 27.87 19.24 9.09
C PRO A 307 29.15 18.70 8.44
N ILE A 308 30.28 19.38 8.59
CA ILE A 308 31.55 18.94 7.98
C ILE A 308 32.05 17.61 8.58
N GLU A 309 31.85 17.40 9.87
CA GLU A 309 32.26 16.14 10.50
C GLU A 309 31.40 14.97 10.00
N LYS A 310 30.09 15.16 9.81
CA LYS A 310 29.23 14.12 9.21
C LYS A 310 29.53 13.86 7.74
N ALA A 311 29.87 14.88 6.98
CA ALA A 311 30.30 14.72 5.59
C ALA A 311 31.62 13.91 5.51
N LYS A 312 32.59 14.19 6.37
CA LYS A 312 33.85 13.42 6.47
C LYS A 312 33.59 11.95 6.84
N GLU A 313 32.71 11.69 7.82
CA GLU A 313 32.34 10.32 8.21
C GLU A 313 31.74 9.56 7.00
N ALA A 314 30.80 10.18 6.28
CA ALA A 314 30.18 9.59 5.09
C ALA A 314 31.19 9.31 3.98
N MET A 315 32.10 10.27 3.71
CA MET A 315 33.16 10.10 2.72
C MET A 315 34.13 8.99 3.11
N LYS A 316 34.50 8.89 4.39
CA LYS A 316 35.36 7.80 4.89
C LYS A 316 34.70 6.45 4.65
N LEU A 317 33.41 6.28 4.98
CA LEU A 317 32.68 5.04 4.71
C LEU A 317 32.66 4.71 3.22
N SER A 318 32.48 5.72 2.36
CA SER A 318 32.47 5.55 0.91
C SER A 318 33.86 5.14 0.37
N LEU A 319 34.96 5.73 0.89
CA LEU A 319 36.31 5.37 0.53
C LEU A 319 36.67 3.95 1.00
N ASP A 320 36.24 3.57 2.19
CA ASP A 320 36.48 2.22 2.75
C ASP A 320 35.72 1.14 1.95
N GLY A 321 34.65 1.51 1.22
CA GLY A 321 33.86 0.65 0.34
C GLY A 321 34.38 0.53 -1.10
N LEU A 322 35.46 1.22 -1.48
CA LEU A 322 36.06 1.11 -2.81
C LEU A 322 36.83 -0.20 -2.98
N TYR A 323 36.71 -0.78 -4.17
CA TYR A 323 37.52 -1.94 -4.56
C TYR A 323 38.89 -1.49 -5.07
N PRO A 324 39.92 -2.35 -4.99
CA PRO A 324 41.30 -2.01 -5.43
C PRO A 324 41.36 -1.56 -6.91
N GLU A 325 40.43 -2.04 -7.73
CA GLU A 325 40.31 -1.74 -9.15
C GLU A 325 39.62 -0.40 -9.44
N ASP A 326 38.90 0.14 -8.46
CA ASP A 326 38.25 1.44 -8.57
C ASP A 326 39.30 2.56 -8.57
N THR A 327 39.00 3.65 -9.27
CA THR A 327 39.77 4.88 -9.21
C THR A 327 38.97 5.99 -8.55
N PHE A 328 39.65 6.88 -7.85
CA PHE A 328 38.94 7.97 -7.19
C PHE A 328 39.79 9.26 -7.12
N ASN A 329 39.08 10.37 -6.89
CA ASN A 329 39.66 11.64 -6.51
C ASN A 329 38.75 12.36 -5.51
N ILE A 330 39.28 13.37 -4.82
CA ILE A 330 38.52 14.24 -3.92
C ILE A 330 38.76 15.69 -4.33
N ILE A 331 37.65 16.42 -4.48
CA ILE A 331 37.64 17.86 -4.71
C ILE A 331 36.91 18.51 -3.54
N THR A 332 37.51 19.53 -2.96
CA THR A 332 36.88 20.35 -1.93
C THR A 332 36.75 21.79 -2.44
N PHE A 333 35.66 22.45 -2.16
CA PHE A 333 35.41 23.83 -2.57
C PHE A 333 34.83 24.66 -1.42
N ALA A 334 35.25 25.94 -1.38
CA ALA A 334 34.72 27.00 -0.53
C ALA A 334 34.95 28.36 -1.25
N GLY A 335 35.75 29.26 -0.71
CA GLY A 335 36.29 30.43 -1.43
C GLY A 335 37.39 30.10 -2.42
N ASP A 336 38.03 28.94 -2.27
CA ASP A 336 38.99 28.31 -3.16
C ASP A 336 38.68 26.83 -3.35
N THR A 337 39.34 26.21 -4.34
CA THR A 337 39.17 24.79 -4.66
C THR A 337 40.49 24.04 -4.40
N ALA A 338 40.39 22.89 -3.74
CA ALA A 338 41.53 21.97 -3.56
C ALA A 338 41.18 20.60 -4.14
N ILE A 339 42.14 20.04 -4.89
CA ILE A 339 42.04 18.73 -5.52
C ILE A 339 43.13 17.85 -4.91
N LEU A 340 42.74 16.63 -4.45
CA LEU A 340 43.72 15.75 -3.77
C LEU A 340 44.80 15.22 -4.72
N PHE A 341 44.42 14.75 -5.91
CA PHE A 341 45.32 14.23 -6.93
C PHE A 341 45.10 14.93 -8.26
N GLU A 342 46.16 15.09 -9.07
CA GLU A 342 46.01 15.69 -10.43
C GLU A 342 45.04 14.90 -11.31
N LYS A 343 44.97 13.59 -11.13
CA LYS A 343 44.09 12.66 -11.84
C LYS A 343 43.54 11.63 -10.85
N PRO A 344 42.36 11.02 -11.13
CA PRO A 344 41.91 9.89 -10.33
C PRO A 344 42.95 8.79 -10.23
N VAL A 345 43.14 8.25 -9.03
CA VAL A 345 44.12 7.21 -8.72
C VAL A 345 43.43 5.94 -8.22
N ALA A 346 44.08 4.79 -8.41
CA ALA A 346 43.52 3.51 -7.92
C ALA A 346 43.35 3.52 -6.38
N ALA A 347 42.31 2.85 -5.91
CA ALA A 347 41.98 2.77 -4.48
C ALA A 347 42.91 1.85 -3.69
N THR A 348 44.21 2.10 -3.84
CA THR A 348 45.25 1.40 -3.05
C THR A 348 45.26 1.89 -1.62
N ARG A 349 45.79 1.07 -0.71
CA ARG A 349 45.90 1.42 0.72
C ARG A 349 46.62 2.76 0.93
N ALA A 350 47.67 3.01 0.16
CA ALA A 350 48.44 4.26 0.25
C ALA A 350 47.59 5.47 -0.16
N ASN A 351 46.86 5.37 -1.28
CA ASN A 351 46.04 6.46 -1.78
C ASN A 351 44.80 6.69 -0.87
N LEU A 352 44.22 5.64 -0.31
CA LEU A 352 43.12 5.75 0.67
C LEU A 352 43.61 6.43 1.97
N ASN A 353 44.81 6.11 2.46
CA ASN A 353 45.37 6.79 3.61
C ASN A 353 45.65 8.29 3.33
N ALA A 354 46.14 8.63 2.14
CA ALA A 354 46.32 10.02 1.72
C ALA A 354 44.96 10.77 1.65
N ALA A 355 43.94 10.10 1.17
CA ALA A 355 42.59 10.67 1.12
C ALA A 355 42.01 10.93 2.53
N GLN A 356 42.18 9.99 3.44
CA GLN A 356 41.76 10.17 4.83
C GLN A 356 42.48 11.30 5.54
N ALA A 357 43.81 11.43 5.32
CA ALA A 357 44.60 12.55 5.83
C ALA A 357 44.14 13.89 5.25
N PHE A 358 43.91 13.94 3.92
CA PHE A 358 43.37 15.13 3.25
C PHE A 358 42.05 15.56 3.83
N LEU A 359 41.13 14.62 4.06
CA LEU A 359 39.80 14.92 4.64
C LEU A 359 39.92 15.38 6.10
N ALA A 360 40.79 14.80 6.89
CA ALA A 360 41.01 15.15 8.29
C ALA A 360 41.35 16.64 8.47
N GLU A 361 42.11 17.21 7.54
CA GLU A 361 42.53 18.61 7.56
C GLU A 361 41.42 19.59 7.14
N ARG A 362 40.32 19.12 6.51
CA ARG A 362 39.27 20.00 6.01
C ARG A 362 38.41 20.53 7.17
N ARG A 363 38.08 21.83 7.08
CA ARG A 363 37.20 22.54 8.03
C ARG A 363 36.23 23.39 7.24
N GLY A 364 35.07 23.68 7.81
CA GLY A 364 34.13 24.64 7.24
C GLY A 364 34.65 26.06 7.41
N TYR A 365 34.90 26.77 6.32
CA TYR A 365 35.29 28.19 6.34
C TYR A 365 35.03 28.88 4.98
N GLY A 366 34.91 30.23 4.98
CA GLY A 366 34.85 31.01 3.75
C GLY A 366 33.47 31.00 3.06
N GLY A 367 33.46 31.51 1.83
CA GLY A 367 32.26 31.57 0.97
C GLY A 367 32.02 30.29 0.19
N THR A 368 30.95 30.26 -0.60
CA THR A 368 30.61 29.13 -1.50
C THR A 368 30.79 29.58 -2.94
N GLU A 369 31.95 29.33 -3.54
CA GLU A 369 32.27 29.71 -4.92
C GLU A 369 32.53 28.45 -5.76
N MET A 370 31.48 27.98 -6.47
CA MET A 370 31.54 26.77 -7.29
C MET A 370 32.13 26.97 -8.69
N MET A 371 32.30 28.20 -9.12
CA MET A 371 32.63 28.55 -10.52
C MET A 371 34.06 29.12 -10.67
N LYS A 372 34.92 28.94 -9.71
CA LYS A 372 36.34 29.33 -9.81
C LYS A 372 37.22 28.16 -10.22
#